data_12f778b6744c1813ef07259f7085dfed
#
_entry.id   12f778b6744c1813ef07259f7085dfed
#
_cell.length_a   1.000
_cell.length_b   1.000
_cell.length_c   1.000
_cell.angle_alpha   90.00
_cell.angle_beta   90.00
_cell.angle_gamma   90.00
#
_symmetry.space_group_name_H-M   'P 1'
#
loop_
_entity.id
_entity.type
_entity.pdbx_description
1 polymer ?
#
loop_
_entity_poly.entity_id
_entity_poly.type
_entity_poly.pdbx_seq_one_letter_code
_entity_poly.pdbx_strand_id
1 'polypeptide(L)'
;MNFSKQSEAFIKKLNIKSMPKIGKKETHIKHLYRLLLDAHNRVKALEIIPKMSKINNVKDIVIPSGFNSKFIPEIIRESILMESSYSITYEHEINNRKIRIYFTCMDLNVDNEMSKYVEYIRTILMWFNLISYYSNNTCSNRVSIHLFMTEFKKKIPKSNVDVIDVMNVNSGLSDVCARDSEIIIYRREEWLKVLIHETFHNLGLEFSSMNIYDFQENIRKLFPIESNMALYETWAESWAVIINVGICAFFLLDDKKDEKDFVLYYEFLFLYEKMYSCFQLVKVLNHMGLTYDLLIMKDTESSVNKLYKEKTNVFAYYILKCIVIYDHIGFLSWCKKNNPHWMKFLETKENLESFFNYIKKMYKRRDLLNLVRSVEIFYKKEKSTELKQTLRMTLTEIL
;
A
#
# COMPACT_ATOMS: atom_id res chain seq x y z
N MET A 1 -5.35 -15.94 11.09
CA MET A 1 -5.29 -15.25 9.78
C MET A 1 -4.40 -16.06 8.84
N ASN A 2 -4.83 -16.29 7.60
CA ASN A 2 -4.11 -17.06 6.59
C ASN A 2 -3.84 -16.18 5.38
N PHE A 3 -2.79 -16.50 4.60
CA PHE A 3 -2.56 -15.84 3.33
C PHE A 3 -3.68 -16.12 2.33
N SER A 4 -3.94 -15.18 1.43
CA SER A 4 -4.84 -15.42 0.30
C SER A 4 -4.28 -16.53 -0.59
N LYS A 5 -5.16 -17.32 -1.23
CA LYS A 5 -4.77 -18.38 -2.16
C LYS A 5 -3.82 -17.89 -3.27
N GLN A 6 -4.02 -16.65 -3.72
CA GLN A 6 -3.17 -16.01 -4.72
C GLN A 6 -1.76 -15.73 -4.18
N SER A 7 -1.65 -15.22 -2.95
CA SER A 7 -0.35 -15.00 -2.30
C SER A 7 0.41 -16.31 -2.09
N GLU A 8 -0.27 -17.36 -1.63
CA GLU A 8 0.33 -18.69 -1.48
C GLU A 8 0.82 -19.26 -2.82
N ALA A 9 0.02 -19.15 -3.88
CA ALA A 9 0.40 -19.62 -5.20
C ALA A 9 1.65 -18.90 -5.73
N PHE A 10 1.77 -17.61 -5.48
CA PHE A 10 2.95 -16.84 -5.88
C PHE A 10 4.19 -17.22 -5.08
N ILE A 11 4.07 -17.34 -3.75
CA ILE A 11 5.16 -17.78 -2.86
C ILE A 11 5.70 -19.15 -3.33
N LYS A 12 4.82 -20.11 -3.61
CA LYS A 12 5.20 -21.44 -4.11
C LYS A 12 5.96 -21.39 -5.45
N LYS A 13 5.58 -20.46 -6.36
CA LYS A 13 6.23 -20.32 -7.67
C LYS A 13 7.59 -19.65 -7.63
N LEU A 14 7.79 -18.69 -6.73
CA LEU A 14 9.08 -18.01 -6.59
C LEU A 14 10.19 -18.94 -6.07
N ASN A 15 9.86 -20.02 -5.38
CA ASN A 15 10.76 -21.08 -4.93
C ASN A 15 12.13 -20.59 -4.47
N ILE A 16 12.14 -19.70 -3.48
CA ILE A 16 13.37 -19.11 -2.92
C ILE A 16 14.14 -20.20 -2.16
N LYS A 17 15.30 -20.59 -2.67
CA LYS A 17 16.10 -21.72 -2.15
C LYS A 17 16.91 -21.38 -0.89
N SER A 18 16.99 -20.12 -0.46
CA SER A 18 17.77 -19.73 0.71
C SER A 18 17.03 -18.70 1.55
N MET A 19 16.99 -18.94 2.85
CA MET A 19 16.52 -17.93 3.82
C MET A 19 17.39 -16.67 3.76
N PRO A 20 16.84 -15.48 3.95
CA PRO A 20 17.63 -14.27 4.07
C PRO A 20 18.63 -14.41 5.22
N LYS A 21 19.88 -14.00 5.01
CA LYS A 21 20.83 -13.87 6.12
C LYS A 21 20.38 -12.73 7.00
N ILE A 22 19.98 -13.02 8.22
CA ILE A 22 19.65 -12.02 9.22
C ILE A 22 20.90 -11.18 9.49
N GLY A 23 20.88 -9.91 9.13
CA GLY A 23 22.04 -9.02 9.19
C GLY A 23 22.08 -8.22 10.49
N LYS A 24 23.22 -7.58 10.79
CA LYS A 24 23.44 -6.75 12.00
C LYS A 24 22.53 -5.49 12.08
N LYS A 25 21.65 -5.21 11.10
CA LYS A 25 20.82 -4.00 11.02
C LYS A 25 19.34 -4.20 11.41
N GLU A 26 19.08 -5.13 12.31
CA GLU A 26 17.72 -5.48 12.78
C GLU A 26 17.05 -4.41 13.64
N THR A 27 17.79 -3.39 14.09
CA THR A 27 17.30 -2.39 15.05
C THR A 27 15.99 -1.70 14.61
N HIS A 28 15.81 -1.44 13.29
CA HIS A 28 14.61 -0.80 12.78
C HIS A 28 13.42 -1.76 12.75
N ILE A 29 13.66 -3.04 12.43
CA ILE A 29 12.62 -4.08 12.44
C ILE A 29 12.17 -4.34 13.86
N LYS A 30 13.11 -4.44 14.81
CA LYS A 30 12.80 -4.58 16.24
C LYS A 30 12.03 -3.36 16.78
N HIS A 31 12.35 -2.16 16.30
CA HIS A 31 11.58 -0.97 16.66
C HIS A 31 10.14 -1.07 16.14
N LEU A 32 9.93 -1.46 14.88
CA LEU A 32 8.60 -1.71 14.32
C LEU A 32 7.83 -2.76 15.13
N TYR A 33 8.49 -3.87 15.48
CA TYR A 33 7.89 -4.90 16.34
C TYR A 33 7.38 -4.33 17.66
N ARG A 34 8.20 -3.52 18.35
CA ARG A 34 7.81 -2.92 19.65
C ARG A 34 6.61 -1.99 19.52
N LEU A 35 6.54 -1.23 18.44
CA LEU A 35 5.37 -0.39 18.13
C LEU A 35 4.12 -1.23 17.90
N LEU A 36 4.23 -2.33 17.14
CA LEU A 36 3.12 -3.25 16.88
C LEU A 36 2.68 -3.97 18.16
N LEU A 37 3.62 -4.43 18.97
CA LEU A 37 3.33 -5.10 20.25
C LEU A 37 2.62 -4.16 21.24
N ASP A 38 3.08 -2.90 21.36
CA ASP A 38 2.43 -1.89 22.21
C ASP A 38 1.01 -1.61 21.71
N ALA A 39 0.84 -1.36 20.42
CA ALA A 39 -0.46 -1.13 19.83
C ALA A 39 -1.41 -2.35 19.99
N HIS A 40 -0.91 -3.56 19.80
CA HIS A 40 -1.67 -4.79 20.04
C HIS A 40 -2.11 -4.89 21.52
N ASN A 41 -1.20 -4.64 22.47
CA ASN A 41 -1.51 -4.72 23.88
C ASN A 41 -2.60 -3.72 24.32
N ARG A 42 -2.69 -2.56 23.67
CA ARG A 42 -3.74 -1.56 23.92
C ARG A 42 -5.12 -2.01 23.42
N VAL A 43 -5.17 -2.79 22.33
CA VAL A 43 -6.46 -3.16 21.70
C VAL A 43 -6.92 -4.59 22.00
N LYS A 44 -6.03 -5.49 22.44
CA LYS A 44 -6.36 -6.91 22.64
C LYS A 44 -7.47 -7.15 23.67
N ALA A 45 -7.56 -6.30 24.69
CA ALA A 45 -8.56 -6.40 25.76
C ALA A 45 -9.85 -5.61 25.46
N LEU A 46 -9.93 -4.91 24.34
CA LEU A 46 -11.13 -4.17 23.97
C LEU A 46 -12.26 -5.14 23.62
N GLU A 47 -13.40 -4.96 24.24
CA GLU A 47 -14.64 -5.58 23.80
C GLU A 47 -15.16 -4.82 22.59
N ILE A 48 -15.16 -5.47 21.44
CA ILE A 48 -15.57 -4.88 20.16
C ILE A 48 -16.95 -5.43 19.82
N ILE A 49 -17.96 -4.60 19.95
CA ILE A 49 -19.37 -4.93 19.64
C ILE A 49 -19.83 -4.01 18.50
N PRO A 50 -19.63 -4.39 17.24
CA PRO A 50 -20.10 -3.60 16.11
C PRO A 50 -21.63 -3.73 15.95
N LYS A 51 -22.24 -2.67 15.39
CA LYS A 51 -23.65 -2.69 15.00
C LYS A 51 -23.77 -3.18 13.57
N MET A 52 -24.59 -4.21 13.35
CA MET A 52 -24.92 -4.69 12.03
C MET A 52 -26.35 -4.28 11.66
N SER A 53 -26.55 -3.87 10.43
CA SER A 53 -27.84 -3.50 9.86
C SER A 53 -27.98 -4.05 8.45
N LYS A 54 -29.16 -4.56 8.10
CA LYS A 54 -29.49 -4.95 6.74
C LYS A 54 -29.70 -3.71 5.87
N ILE A 55 -29.19 -3.72 4.67
CA ILE A 55 -29.41 -2.69 3.64
C ILE A 55 -30.60 -3.17 2.79
N ASN A 56 -31.73 -2.47 2.88
CA ASN A 56 -32.92 -2.79 2.10
C ASN A 56 -33.08 -1.84 0.90
N ASN A 57 -32.46 -0.67 0.97
CA ASN A 57 -32.47 0.32 -0.12
C ASN A 57 -31.22 1.20 -0.07
N VAL A 58 -30.96 1.96 -1.13
CA VAL A 58 -29.78 2.82 -1.25
C VAL A 58 -29.63 3.83 -0.10
N LYS A 59 -30.73 4.28 0.50
CA LYS A 59 -30.70 5.25 1.60
C LYS A 59 -30.12 4.68 2.90
N ASP A 60 -30.06 3.36 3.02
CA ASP A 60 -29.47 2.68 4.17
C ASP A 60 -27.94 2.61 4.09
N ILE A 61 -27.36 2.94 2.91
CA ILE A 61 -25.92 2.99 2.71
C ILE A 61 -25.38 4.34 3.18
N VAL A 62 -24.39 4.30 4.07
CA VAL A 62 -23.67 5.52 4.48
C VAL A 62 -22.70 5.92 3.36
N ILE A 63 -23.11 6.89 2.57
CA ILE A 63 -22.36 7.40 1.41
C ILE A 63 -21.43 8.52 1.88
N PRO A 64 -20.09 8.40 1.70
CA PRO A 64 -19.13 9.45 2.01
C PRO A 64 -19.20 10.60 0.99
N SER A 65 -18.70 11.78 1.35
CA SER A 65 -18.71 12.96 0.49
C SER A 65 -17.91 12.76 -0.80
N GLY A 66 -16.78 12.02 -0.70
CA GLY A 66 -15.91 11.68 -1.83
C GLY A 66 -16.41 10.55 -2.74
N PHE A 67 -17.61 9.99 -2.52
CA PHE A 67 -18.11 8.83 -3.27
C PHE A 67 -18.19 9.06 -4.79
N ASN A 68 -18.56 10.27 -5.22
CA ASN A 68 -18.65 10.62 -6.63
C ASN A 68 -17.33 11.11 -7.24
N SER A 69 -16.22 10.93 -6.56
CA SER A 69 -14.90 11.28 -7.07
C SER A 69 -14.56 10.49 -8.33
N LYS A 70 -13.82 11.15 -9.27
CA LYS A 70 -13.24 10.49 -10.44
C LYS A 70 -12.30 9.31 -10.13
N PHE A 71 -11.84 9.21 -8.88
CA PHE A 71 -10.97 8.13 -8.39
C PHE A 71 -11.74 6.86 -8.01
N ILE A 72 -13.08 6.89 -7.99
CA ILE A 72 -13.91 5.68 -7.85
C ILE A 72 -14.56 5.41 -9.19
N PRO A 73 -14.20 4.33 -9.90
CA PRO A 73 -14.82 3.98 -11.19
C PRO A 73 -16.33 3.85 -11.09
N GLU A 74 -17.05 4.34 -12.09
CA GLU A 74 -18.52 4.36 -12.12
C GLU A 74 -19.13 2.98 -11.90
N ILE A 75 -18.63 1.98 -12.61
CA ILE A 75 -19.09 0.59 -12.47
C ILE A 75 -18.96 0.05 -11.03
N ILE A 76 -17.97 0.52 -10.28
CA ILE A 76 -17.80 0.14 -8.86
C ILE A 76 -18.83 0.87 -7.99
N ARG A 77 -19.10 2.16 -8.27
CA ARG A 77 -20.13 2.91 -7.55
C ARG A 77 -21.51 2.29 -7.76
N GLU A 78 -21.83 1.94 -9.00
CA GLU A 78 -23.09 1.27 -9.34
C GLU A 78 -23.23 -0.07 -8.61
N SER A 79 -22.21 -0.90 -8.63
CA SER A 79 -22.20 -2.18 -7.89
C SER A 79 -22.40 -1.96 -6.39
N ILE A 80 -21.73 -0.95 -5.79
CA ILE A 80 -21.94 -0.61 -4.37
C ILE A 80 -23.41 -0.26 -4.11
N LEU A 81 -24.03 0.56 -4.94
CA LEU A 81 -25.41 0.99 -4.74
C LEU A 81 -26.43 -0.14 -4.98
N MET A 82 -26.14 -1.09 -5.86
CA MET A 82 -27.07 -2.16 -6.27
C MET A 82 -26.91 -3.44 -5.44
N GLU A 83 -25.67 -3.79 -5.04
CA GLU A 83 -25.37 -5.13 -4.53
C GLU A 83 -25.12 -5.13 -3.01
N SER A 84 -25.09 -3.96 -2.36
CA SER A 84 -24.83 -3.88 -0.91
C SER A 84 -25.97 -4.50 -0.12
N SER A 85 -25.63 -5.43 0.79
CA SER A 85 -26.60 -6.23 1.56
C SER A 85 -26.60 -5.90 3.05
N TYR A 86 -25.43 -5.60 3.63
CA TYR A 86 -25.28 -5.32 5.06
C TYR A 86 -24.30 -4.17 5.31
N SER A 87 -24.60 -3.41 6.36
CA SER A 87 -23.69 -2.41 6.94
C SER A 87 -23.25 -2.86 8.32
N ILE A 88 -21.95 -2.80 8.60
CA ILE A 88 -21.39 -3.02 9.94
C ILE A 88 -20.71 -1.73 10.36
N THR A 89 -21.09 -1.19 11.51
CA THR A 89 -20.59 0.09 12.00
C THR A 89 -19.97 -0.05 13.38
N TYR A 90 -18.87 0.67 13.61
CA TYR A 90 -18.20 0.73 14.89
C TYR A 90 -17.59 2.12 15.09
N GLU A 91 -17.64 2.60 16.33
CA GLU A 91 -17.05 3.90 16.71
C GLU A 91 -16.14 3.71 17.93
N HIS A 92 -14.99 4.34 17.91
CA HIS A 92 -14.03 4.31 19.00
C HIS A 92 -13.22 5.61 19.05
N GLU A 93 -12.67 5.92 20.22
CA GLU A 93 -11.79 7.09 20.38
C GLU A 93 -10.38 6.66 20.78
N ILE A 94 -9.38 7.15 20.04
CA ILE A 94 -7.95 6.89 20.28
C ILE A 94 -7.22 8.23 20.37
N ASN A 95 -6.60 8.52 21.49
CA ASN A 95 -5.80 9.74 21.68
C ASN A 95 -6.56 11.03 21.28
N ASN A 96 -7.81 11.18 21.71
CA ASN A 96 -8.73 12.28 21.37
C ASN A 96 -9.11 12.36 19.88
N ARG A 97 -8.87 11.30 19.11
CA ARG A 97 -9.32 11.17 17.73
C ARG A 97 -10.53 10.24 17.68
N LYS A 98 -11.65 10.73 17.16
CA LYS A 98 -12.86 9.92 16.94
C LYS A 98 -12.74 9.16 15.62
N ILE A 99 -12.83 7.84 15.69
CA ILE A 99 -12.73 6.93 14.55
C ILE A 99 -14.09 6.27 14.37
N ARG A 100 -14.68 6.43 13.18
CA ARG A 100 -15.88 5.74 12.76
C ARG A 100 -15.55 4.78 11.63
N ILE A 101 -15.96 3.54 11.74
CA ILE A 101 -15.67 2.49 10.76
C ILE A 101 -17.01 2.02 10.21
N TYR A 102 -17.12 2.03 8.88
CA TYR A 102 -18.30 1.58 8.14
C TYR A 102 -17.85 0.51 7.14
N PHE A 103 -18.23 -0.74 7.38
CA PHE A 103 -18.14 -1.78 6.35
C PHE A 103 -19.47 -1.83 5.61
N THR A 104 -19.42 -1.80 4.30
CA THR A 104 -20.53 -2.07 3.41
C THR A 104 -20.24 -3.37 2.66
N CYS A 105 -21.02 -4.40 2.96
CA CYS A 105 -20.79 -5.77 2.54
C CYS A 105 -21.78 -6.18 1.45
N MET A 106 -21.25 -6.86 0.41
CA MET A 106 -22.04 -7.41 -0.70
C MET A 106 -22.51 -8.84 -0.41
N ASP A 107 -21.85 -9.53 0.53
CA ASP A 107 -22.13 -10.92 0.89
C ASP A 107 -23.39 -11.03 1.75
N LEU A 108 -24.22 -12.06 1.47
CA LEU A 108 -25.42 -12.37 2.23
C LEU A 108 -25.15 -13.16 3.53
N ASN A 109 -23.94 -13.69 3.73
CA ASN A 109 -23.57 -14.54 4.86
C ASN A 109 -22.77 -13.81 5.96
N VAL A 110 -22.92 -12.50 6.07
CA VAL A 110 -22.17 -11.67 7.03
C VAL A 110 -22.35 -12.13 8.49
N ASP A 111 -23.50 -12.66 8.85
CA ASP A 111 -23.77 -13.18 10.20
C ASP A 111 -22.76 -14.27 10.62
N ASN A 112 -22.38 -15.14 9.69
CA ASN A 112 -21.41 -16.23 9.92
C ASN A 112 -19.97 -15.70 9.91
N GLU A 113 -19.71 -14.49 9.42
CA GLU A 113 -18.38 -13.88 9.30
C GLU A 113 -18.17 -12.75 10.32
N MET A 114 -19.07 -12.50 11.26
CA MET A 114 -18.96 -11.38 12.19
C MET A 114 -17.63 -11.37 12.96
N SER A 115 -17.13 -12.53 13.37
CA SER A 115 -15.82 -12.67 14.03
C SER A 115 -14.67 -12.11 13.17
N LYS A 116 -14.72 -12.27 11.86
CA LYS A 116 -13.76 -11.71 10.92
C LYS A 116 -13.80 -10.17 10.90
N TYR A 117 -15.00 -9.57 10.89
CA TYR A 117 -15.13 -8.11 10.94
C TYR A 117 -14.67 -7.53 12.29
N VAL A 118 -14.90 -8.25 13.39
CA VAL A 118 -14.33 -7.88 14.70
C VAL A 118 -12.79 -7.85 14.64
N GLU A 119 -12.14 -8.84 14.02
CA GLU A 119 -10.69 -8.84 13.86
C GLU A 119 -10.20 -7.76 12.88
N TYR A 120 -10.97 -7.41 11.85
CA TYR A 120 -10.67 -6.27 10.99
C TYR A 120 -10.72 -4.95 11.76
N ILE A 121 -11.77 -4.73 12.57
CA ILE A 121 -11.87 -3.56 13.45
C ILE A 121 -10.69 -3.51 14.41
N ARG A 122 -10.35 -4.63 15.07
CA ARG A 122 -9.20 -4.72 15.98
C ARG A 122 -7.88 -4.34 15.26
N THR A 123 -7.70 -4.79 14.03
CA THR A 123 -6.52 -4.47 13.21
C THR A 123 -6.48 -2.99 12.86
N ILE A 124 -7.61 -2.38 12.49
CA ILE A 124 -7.73 -0.94 12.24
C ILE A 124 -7.37 -0.15 13.50
N LEU A 125 -7.94 -0.53 14.65
CA LEU A 125 -7.66 0.14 15.93
C LEU A 125 -6.18 -0.01 16.33
N MET A 126 -5.57 -1.18 16.10
CA MET A 126 -4.15 -1.40 16.33
C MET A 126 -3.31 -0.46 15.45
N TRP A 127 -3.62 -0.35 14.18
CA TRP A 127 -2.95 0.58 13.27
C TRP A 127 -3.10 2.04 13.72
N PHE A 128 -4.31 2.48 14.05
CA PHE A 128 -4.54 3.86 14.52
C PHE A 128 -3.89 4.14 15.88
N ASN A 129 -3.79 3.17 16.78
CA ASN A 129 -3.00 3.32 18.00
C ASN A 129 -1.52 3.56 17.70
N LEU A 130 -0.95 2.84 16.73
CA LEU A 130 0.44 3.00 16.34
C LEU A 130 0.68 4.35 15.66
N ILE A 131 -0.12 4.69 14.64
CA ILE A 131 0.18 5.82 13.75
C ILE A 131 -0.18 7.18 14.36
N SER A 132 -1.12 7.22 15.30
CA SER A 132 -1.56 8.45 15.95
C SER A 132 -0.44 9.20 16.69
N TYR A 133 0.62 8.50 17.09
CA TYR A 133 1.80 9.14 17.69
C TYR A 133 2.62 10.00 16.73
N TYR A 134 2.48 9.77 15.43
CA TYR A 134 3.25 10.46 14.39
C TYR A 134 2.49 11.63 13.75
N SER A 135 1.18 11.72 13.98
CA SER A 135 0.33 12.75 13.40
C SER A 135 0.10 13.92 14.35
N ASN A 136 -0.12 15.12 13.77
CA ASN A 136 -0.59 16.25 14.55
C ASN A 136 -2.06 16.06 14.97
N ASN A 137 -2.45 16.57 16.14
CA ASN A 137 -3.84 16.56 16.59
C ASN A 137 -4.76 17.49 15.76
N THR A 138 -4.21 18.26 14.83
CA THR A 138 -4.97 19.11 13.91
C THR A 138 -5.53 18.35 12.72
N CYS A 139 -4.84 17.29 12.27
CA CYS A 139 -5.29 16.45 11.16
C CYS A 139 -6.21 15.35 11.68
N SER A 140 -7.36 15.18 11.04
CA SER A 140 -8.27 14.03 11.22
C SER A 140 -8.68 13.79 12.68
N ASN A 141 -9.13 14.85 13.36
CA ASN A 141 -9.66 14.71 14.72
C ASN A 141 -10.90 13.81 14.74
N ARG A 142 -11.66 13.83 13.65
CA ARG A 142 -12.74 12.89 13.36
C ARG A 142 -12.45 12.26 12.00
N VAL A 143 -12.27 10.96 11.98
CA VAL A 143 -12.05 10.21 10.75
C VAL A 143 -13.16 9.17 10.54
N SER A 144 -13.78 9.21 9.37
CA SER A 144 -14.75 8.21 8.93
C SER A 144 -14.09 7.30 7.89
N ILE A 145 -14.03 6.00 8.17
CA ILE A 145 -13.40 4.99 7.32
C ILE A 145 -14.51 4.19 6.66
N HIS A 146 -14.67 4.33 5.36
CA HIS A 146 -15.67 3.64 4.55
C HIS A 146 -15.00 2.50 3.78
N LEU A 147 -15.37 1.28 4.11
CA LEU A 147 -14.83 0.04 3.54
C LEU A 147 -15.93 -0.66 2.73
N PHE A 148 -16.00 -0.34 1.44
CA PHE A 148 -16.87 -1.04 0.49
C PHE A 148 -16.17 -2.33 0.05
N MET A 149 -16.61 -3.46 0.58
CA MET A 149 -15.94 -4.77 0.41
C MET A 149 -16.33 -5.42 -0.92
N THR A 150 -16.11 -4.70 -2.06
CA THR A 150 -16.41 -5.22 -3.39
C THR A 150 -15.39 -6.26 -3.84
N GLU A 151 -15.79 -7.17 -4.73
CA GLU A 151 -14.94 -8.21 -5.29
C GLU A 151 -14.14 -7.77 -6.54
N PHE A 152 -14.22 -6.50 -6.92
CA PHE A 152 -13.43 -5.98 -8.04
C PHE A 152 -11.93 -6.11 -7.78
N LYS A 153 -11.20 -6.64 -8.77
CA LYS A 153 -9.76 -6.90 -8.71
C LYS A 153 -8.98 -5.88 -9.54
N LYS A 154 -7.77 -5.55 -9.08
CA LYS A 154 -6.80 -4.79 -9.88
C LYS A 154 -6.29 -5.68 -11.00
N LYS A 155 -6.53 -5.28 -12.24
CA LYS A 155 -6.09 -6.05 -13.41
C LYS A 155 -5.46 -5.13 -14.44
N ILE A 156 -4.38 -5.63 -15.07
CA ILE A 156 -3.78 -4.97 -16.22
C ILE A 156 -4.80 -4.92 -17.37
N PRO A 157 -4.84 -3.84 -18.18
CA PRO A 157 -5.71 -3.79 -19.34
C PRO A 157 -5.49 -4.99 -20.27
N LYS A 158 -6.55 -5.42 -20.97
CA LYS A 158 -6.49 -6.58 -21.86
C LYS A 158 -5.65 -6.31 -23.11
N SER A 159 -5.67 -5.08 -23.60
CA SER A 159 -4.90 -4.65 -24.77
C SER A 159 -3.73 -3.77 -24.36
N ASN A 160 -2.56 -3.98 -24.99
CA ASN A 160 -1.35 -3.18 -24.75
C ASN A 160 -1.46 -1.73 -25.26
N VAL A 161 -2.50 -1.40 -26.02
CA VAL A 161 -2.78 -0.01 -26.43
C VAL A 161 -3.60 0.75 -25.39
N ASP A 162 -4.23 0.03 -24.45
CA ASP A 162 -5.00 0.64 -23.38
C ASP A 162 -4.07 1.17 -22.30
N VAL A 163 -4.29 2.41 -21.91
CA VAL A 163 -3.49 3.06 -20.85
C VAL A 163 -3.96 2.58 -19.49
N ILE A 164 -3.00 2.24 -18.62
CA ILE A 164 -3.29 1.89 -17.22
C ILE A 164 -3.89 3.11 -16.51
N ASP A 165 -5.05 2.94 -15.91
CA ASP A 165 -5.85 3.99 -15.30
C ASP A 165 -6.36 3.65 -13.89
N VAL A 166 -7.24 4.49 -13.35
CA VAL A 166 -7.86 4.35 -12.02
C VAL A 166 -8.54 2.98 -11.85
N MET A 167 -9.23 2.48 -12.88
CA MET A 167 -9.90 1.17 -12.81
C MET A 167 -8.92 0.03 -12.60
N ASN A 168 -7.71 0.17 -13.08
CA ASN A 168 -6.70 -0.89 -13.02
C ASN A 168 -5.95 -0.93 -11.67
N VAL A 169 -5.70 0.22 -11.04
CA VAL A 169 -4.74 0.29 -9.93
C VAL A 169 -5.25 0.94 -8.65
N ASN A 170 -6.20 1.88 -8.71
CA ASN A 170 -6.70 2.54 -7.51
C ASN A 170 -7.66 1.65 -6.72
N SER A 171 -7.66 1.79 -5.40
CA SER A 171 -8.57 1.06 -4.50
C SER A 171 -9.08 1.92 -3.35
N GLY A 172 -8.56 3.12 -3.19
CA GLY A 172 -8.97 4.04 -2.15
C GLY A 172 -8.70 5.48 -2.54
N LEU A 173 -9.16 6.38 -1.70
CA LEU A 173 -8.85 7.80 -1.66
C LEU A 173 -9.13 8.34 -0.26
N SER A 174 -8.53 9.47 0.10
CA SER A 174 -8.73 10.12 1.39
C SER A 174 -8.62 11.63 1.29
N ASP A 175 -9.21 12.32 2.26
CA ASP A 175 -8.92 13.72 2.51
C ASP A 175 -7.50 13.87 3.06
N VAL A 176 -6.82 14.94 2.70
CA VAL A 176 -5.47 15.25 3.18
C VAL A 176 -5.55 16.21 4.35
N CYS A 177 -5.18 15.76 5.53
CA CYS A 177 -5.07 16.58 6.77
C CYS A 177 -6.28 17.49 7.06
N ALA A 178 -7.50 17.05 6.73
CA ALA A 178 -8.72 17.75 7.10
C ALA A 178 -9.06 17.46 8.58
N ARG A 179 -9.76 18.38 9.27
CA ARG A 179 -10.17 18.18 10.68
C ARG A 179 -11.21 17.06 10.80
N ASP A 180 -12.23 17.13 9.96
CA ASP A 180 -13.22 16.08 9.72
C ASP A 180 -12.88 15.47 8.39
N SER A 181 -12.53 14.19 8.37
CA SER A 181 -11.94 13.57 7.20
C SER A 181 -12.55 12.21 6.92
N GLU A 182 -12.44 11.82 5.66
CA GLU A 182 -12.90 10.53 5.17
C GLU A 182 -11.75 9.75 4.55
N ILE A 183 -11.77 8.43 4.78
CA ILE A 183 -10.96 7.44 4.03
C ILE A 183 -11.96 6.50 3.37
N ILE A 184 -11.85 6.34 2.06
CA ILE A 184 -12.74 5.49 1.27
C ILE A 184 -11.92 4.39 0.64
N ILE A 185 -12.30 3.14 0.88
CA ILE A 185 -11.69 1.94 0.27
C ILE A 185 -12.81 1.16 -0.40
N TYR A 186 -12.66 0.85 -1.69
CA TYR A 186 -13.75 0.28 -2.48
C TYR A 186 -13.43 -1.09 -3.10
N ARG A 187 -12.37 -1.75 -2.62
CA ARG A 187 -12.01 -3.13 -2.97
C ARG A 187 -11.65 -3.91 -1.72
N ARG A 188 -12.13 -5.14 -1.62
CA ARG A 188 -11.69 -6.09 -0.57
C ARG A 188 -10.22 -6.45 -0.75
N GLU A 189 -9.77 -6.57 -2.01
CA GLU A 189 -8.38 -6.87 -2.34
C GLU A 189 -7.43 -5.82 -1.77
N GLU A 190 -6.45 -6.24 -0.97
CA GLU A 190 -5.43 -5.38 -0.35
C GLU A 190 -5.99 -4.28 0.60
N TRP A 191 -7.20 -4.44 1.13
CA TRP A 191 -7.88 -3.37 1.88
C TRP A 191 -7.01 -2.79 3.01
N LEU A 192 -6.29 -3.65 3.77
CA LEU A 192 -5.46 -3.19 4.89
C LEU A 192 -4.26 -2.36 4.40
N LYS A 193 -3.55 -2.83 3.37
CA LYS A 193 -2.43 -2.08 2.78
C LYS A 193 -2.91 -0.74 2.22
N VAL A 194 -4.08 -0.72 1.59
CA VAL A 194 -4.68 0.52 1.07
C VAL A 194 -5.08 1.44 2.21
N LEU A 195 -5.68 0.93 3.29
CA LEU A 195 -5.99 1.72 4.48
C LEU A 195 -4.73 2.38 5.07
N ILE A 196 -3.63 1.63 5.18
CA ILE A 196 -2.36 2.17 5.66
C ILE A 196 -1.88 3.31 4.74
N HIS A 197 -1.92 3.11 3.42
CA HIS A 197 -1.55 4.11 2.42
C HIS A 197 -2.37 5.40 2.56
N GLU A 198 -3.70 5.27 2.55
CA GLU A 198 -4.61 6.41 2.66
C GLU A 198 -4.48 7.14 4.01
N THR A 199 -4.08 6.41 5.06
CA THR A 199 -3.83 7.02 6.39
C THR A 199 -2.62 7.95 6.36
N PHE A 200 -1.59 7.69 5.53
CA PHE A 200 -0.46 8.60 5.38
C PHE A 200 -0.88 9.95 4.82
N HIS A 201 -1.77 9.99 3.83
CA HIS A 201 -2.36 11.23 3.32
C HIS A 201 -3.27 11.87 4.36
N ASN A 202 -4.18 11.08 4.90
CA ASN A 202 -5.21 11.55 5.82
C ASN A 202 -4.63 12.22 7.08
N LEU A 203 -3.55 11.69 7.62
CA LEU A 203 -2.89 12.22 8.81
C LEU A 203 -1.76 13.22 8.52
N GLY A 204 -1.52 13.60 7.25
CA GLY A 204 -0.47 14.53 6.86
C GLY A 204 0.93 14.03 7.22
N LEU A 205 1.23 12.75 6.92
CA LEU A 205 2.52 12.12 7.20
C LEU A 205 3.47 12.11 6.00
N GLU A 206 2.97 12.53 4.84
CA GLU A 206 3.71 12.71 3.59
C GLU A 206 3.87 14.21 3.27
N PHE A 207 4.21 14.59 2.07
CA PHE A 207 4.61 15.95 1.70
C PHE A 207 3.91 16.48 0.44
N SER A 208 2.67 16.10 0.19
CA SER A 208 1.87 16.60 -0.96
C SER A 208 1.60 18.10 -0.89
N SER A 209 1.71 18.72 0.30
CA SER A 209 1.63 20.16 0.51
C SER A 209 2.80 20.95 -0.08
N MET A 210 3.95 20.27 -0.31
CA MET A 210 5.16 20.93 -0.81
C MET A 210 5.11 21.15 -2.32
N ASN A 211 5.70 22.27 -2.79
CA ASN A 211 6.00 22.42 -4.21
C ASN A 211 7.18 21.52 -4.60
N ILE A 212 6.87 20.48 -5.39
CA ILE A 212 7.83 19.47 -5.83
C ILE A 212 8.27 19.63 -7.30
N TYR A 213 7.93 20.73 -7.96
CA TYR A 213 8.17 20.91 -9.40
C TYR A 213 9.64 20.70 -9.79
N ASP A 214 10.58 21.39 -9.11
CA ASP A 214 12.02 21.26 -9.37
C ASP A 214 12.52 19.79 -9.20
N PHE A 215 11.92 19.07 -8.27
CA PHE A 215 12.26 17.67 -8.01
C PHE A 215 11.68 16.72 -9.05
N GLN A 216 10.51 17.02 -9.58
CA GLN A 216 9.94 16.27 -10.70
C GLN A 216 10.83 16.39 -11.92
N GLU A 217 11.36 17.57 -12.24
CA GLU A 217 12.33 17.79 -13.30
C GLU A 217 13.62 16.99 -13.07
N ASN A 218 14.10 16.93 -11.84
CA ASN A 218 15.29 16.12 -11.51
C ASN A 218 15.03 14.62 -11.64
N ILE A 219 13.84 14.11 -11.32
CA ILE A 219 13.46 12.72 -11.56
C ILE A 219 13.37 12.43 -13.07
N ARG A 220 12.83 13.36 -13.88
CA ARG A 220 12.79 13.24 -15.34
C ARG A 220 14.19 13.09 -15.97
N LYS A 221 15.22 13.71 -15.39
CA LYS A 221 16.62 13.49 -15.80
C LYS A 221 17.12 12.05 -15.53
N LEU A 222 16.51 11.33 -14.57
CA LEU A 222 16.82 9.93 -14.30
C LEU A 222 15.98 8.99 -15.16
N PHE A 223 14.72 9.35 -15.40
CA PHE A 223 13.72 8.60 -16.12
C PHE A 223 13.02 9.53 -17.11
N PRO A 224 13.35 9.44 -18.41
CA PRO A 224 12.86 10.38 -19.40
C PRO A 224 11.41 10.05 -19.80
N ILE A 225 10.47 10.32 -18.90
CA ILE A 225 9.04 10.11 -19.10
C ILE A 225 8.26 11.40 -18.80
N GLU A 226 7.17 11.61 -19.55
CA GLU A 226 6.19 12.66 -19.31
C GLU A 226 5.10 12.13 -18.37
N SER A 227 5.38 12.11 -17.07
CA SER A 227 4.42 11.71 -16.05
C SER A 227 4.46 12.69 -14.88
N ASN A 228 3.34 12.79 -14.16
CA ASN A 228 3.29 13.47 -12.87
C ASN A 228 3.93 12.54 -11.81
N MET A 229 5.23 12.72 -11.58
CA MET A 229 5.99 11.88 -10.67
C MET A 229 5.71 12.26 -9.21
N ALA A 230 4.59 11.80 -8.68
CA ALA A 230 4.14 12.07 -7.33
C ALA A 230 5.01 11.35 -6.28
N LEU A 231 6.11 11.98 -5.85
CA LEU A 231 7.04 11.39 -4.87
C LEU A 231 6.38 11.12 -3.51
N TYR A 232 5.41 11.92 -3.12
CA TYR A 232 4.64 11.72 -1.89
C TYR A 232 3.83 10.41 -1.94
N GLU A 233 3.34 10.01 -3.12
CA GLU A 233 2.72 8.70 -3.33
C GLU A 233 3.72 7.56 -3.17
N THR A 234 4.95 7.76 -3.66
CA THR A 234 6.03 6.79 -3.45
C THR A 234 6.35 6.62 -1.97
N TRP A 235 6.34 7.70 -1.20
CA TRP A 235 6.53 7.67 0.25
C TRP A 235 5.41 6.89 0.94
N ALA A 236 4.15 7.27 0.71
CA ALA A 236 2.98 6.64 1.30
C ALA A 236 2.93 5.14 0.96
N GLU A 237 3.14 4.77 -0.32
CA GLU A 237 3.11 3.38 -0.78
C GLU A 237 4.27 2.55 -0.21
N SER A 238 5.47 3.12 -0.09
CA SER A 238 6.62 2.41 0.50
C SER A 238 6.38 2.08 1.97
N TRP A 239 5.88 3.03 2.74
CA TRP A 239 5.51 2.80 4.12
C TRP A 239 4.33 1.84 4.26
N ALA A 240 3.32 1.94 3.39
CA ALA A 240 2.18 1.04 3.40
C ALA A 240 2.62 -0.43 3.25
N VAL A 241 3.53 -0.71 2.33
CA VAL A 241 4.09 -2.06 2.16
C VAL A 241 4.88 -2.51 3.38
N ILE A 242 5.77 -1.67 3.92
CA ILE A 242 6.62 -1.98 5.07
C ILE A 242 5.76 -2.32 6.31
N ILE A 243 4.75 -1.51 6.59
CA ILE A 243 3.85 -1.71 7.73
C ILE A 243 2.94 -2.93 7.52
N ASN A 244 2.39 -3.09 6.31
CA ASN A 244 1.55 -4.24 6.00
C ASN A 244 2.31 -5.56 6.19
N VAL A 245 3.55 -5.66 5.71
CA VAL A 245 4.42 -6.82 5.96
C VAL A 245 4.68 -7.00 7.46
N GLY A 246 4.91 -5.91 8.19
CA GLY A 246 5.10 -5.96 9.65
C GLY A 246 3.87 -6.49 10.39
N ILE A 247 2.67 -6.02 10.03
CA ILE A 247 1.41 -6.51 10.61
C ILE A 247 1.21 -7.99 10.27
N CYS A 248 1.46 -8.40 9.03
CA CYS A 248 1.37 -9.80 8.61
C CYS A 248 2.34 -10.68 9.40
N ALA A 249 3.61 -10.27 9.53
CA ALA A 249 4.61 -11.00 10.32
C ALA A 249 4.20 -11.11 11.80
N PHE A 250 3.66 -10.02 12.35
CA PHE A 250 3.19 -10.00 13.74
C PHE A 250 2.02 -10.96 13.98
N PHE A 251 1.08 -11.03 13.04
CA PHE A 251 -0.06 -11.94 13.17
C PHE A 251 0.31 -13.42 13.02
N LEU A 252 1.39 -13.73 12.29
CA LEU A 252 1.90 -15.10 12.14
C LEU A 252 2.60 -15.62 13.40
N LEU A 253 2.96 -14.76 14.37
CA LEU A 253 3.56 -15.20 15.61
C LEU A 253 2.59 -16.04 16.45
N ASP A 254 3.02 -17.17 16.95
CA ASP A 254 2.31 -17.96 17.96
C ASP A 254 2.37 -17.21 19.31
N ASP A 255 3.57 -16.88 19.79
CA ASP A 255 3.78 -15.99 20.92
C ASP A 255 4.05 -14.55 20.42
N LYS A 256 3.11 -13.64 20.69
CA LYS A 256 3.23 -12.23 20.32
C LYS A 256 4.43 -11.51 20.97
N LYS A 257 5.08 -12.11 21.96
CA LYS A 257 6.27 -11.56 22.63
C LYS A 257 7.59 -12.03 22.02
N ASP A 258 7.58 -12.89 21.01
CA ASP A 258 8.77 -13.38 20.36
C ASP A 258 9.30 -12.39 19.31
N GLU A 259 10.23 -11.51 19.76
CA GLU A 259 10.91 -10.54 18.88
C GLU A 259 11.78 -11.24 17.82
N LYS A 260 12.34 -12.42 18.12
CA LYS A 260 13.24 -13.11 17.18
C LYS A 260 12.47 -13.70 16.02
N ASP A 261 11.38 -14.39 16.31
CA ASP A 261 10.51 -14.96 15.28
C ASP A 261 9.84 -13.87 14.46
N PHE A 262 9.49 -12.73 15.09
CA PHE A 262 9.02 -11.57 14.33
C PHE A 262 10.03 -11.11 13.28
N VAL A 263 11.30 -10.92 13.67
CA VAL A 263 12.34 -10.48 12.74
C VAL A 263 12.51 -11.49 11.61
N LEU A 264 12.50 -12.80 11.94
CA LEU A 264 12.62 -13.88 10.96
C LEU A 264 11.46 -13.84 9.95
N TYR A 265 10.21 -13.79 10.42
CA TYR A 265 9.02 -13.74 9.57
C TYR A 265 8.97 -12.46 8.74
N TYR A 266 9.31 -11.31 9.32
CA TYR A 266 9.36 -10.04 8.61
C TYR A 266 10.36 -10.10 7.44
N GLU A 267 11.60 -10.52 7.68
CA GLU A 267 12.63 -10.62 6.63
C GLU A 267 12.26 -11.63 5.55
N PHE A 268 11.67 -12.75 5.94
CA PHE A 268 11.18 -13.76 5.02
C PHE A 268 10.07 -13.20 4.11
N LEU A 269 9.04 -12.62 4.70
CA LEU A 269 7.94 -12.01 3.93
C LEU A 269 8.42 -10.87 3.06
N PHE A 270 9.33 -10.03 3.58
CA PHE A 270 9.84 -8.89 2.84
C PHE A 270 10.71 -9.30 1.64
N LEU A 271 11.39 -10.44 1.72
CA LEU A 271 12.12 -11.00 0.58
C LEU A 271 11.15 -11.30 -0.59
N TYR A 272 10.02 -11.93 -0.30
CA TYR A 272 8.98 -12.18 -1.32
C TYR A 272 8.34 -10.89 -1.82
N GLU A 273 8.10 -9.94 -0.93
CA GLU A 273 7.53 -8.64 -1.29
C GLU A 273 8.43 -7.86 -2.27
N LYS A 274 9.75 -7.87 -2.08
CA LYS A 274 10.71 -7.29 -3.02
C LYS A 274 10.63 -7.94 -4.40
N MET A 275 10.60 -9.26 -4.44
CA MET A 275 10.50 -10.00 -5.70
C MET A 275 9.18 -9.71 -6.40
N TYR A 276 8.09 -9.66 -5.64
CA TYR A 276 6.77 -9.33 -6.16
C TYR A 276 6.71 -7.89 -6.69
N SER A 277 7.27 -6.93 -5.97
CA SER A 277 7.37 -5.54 -6.45
C SER A 277 8.16 -5.42 -7.75
N CYS A 278 9.27 -6.16 -7.89
CA CYS A 278 10.01 -6.22 -9.15
C CYS A 278 9.19 -6.90 -10.26
N PHE A 279 8.42 -7.94 -9.94
CA PHE A 279 7.54 -8.60 -10.91
C PHE A 279 6.44 -7.66 -11.41
N GLN A 280 5.85 -6.86 -10.53
CA GLN A 280 4.85 -5.87 -10.92
C GLN A 280 5.46 -4.73 -11.75
N LEU A 281 6.65 -4.24 -11.38
CA LEU A 281 7.41 -3.27 -12.19
C LEU A 281 7.64 -3.79 -13.60
N VAL A 282 8.18 -5.01 -13.74
CA VAL A 282 8.42 -5.66 -15.04
C VAL A 282 7.12 -5.79 -15.84
N LYS A 283 6.03 -6.21 -15.21
CA LYS A 283 4.72 -6.36 -15.85
C LYS A 283 4.20 -5.04 -16.41
N VAL A 284 4.24 -3.98 -15.61
CA VAL A 284 3.78 -2.64 -16.02
C VAL A 284 4.59 -2.13 -17.21
N LEU A 285 5.92 -2.22 -17.12
CA LEU A 285 6.80 -1.79 -18.23
C LEU A 285 6.58 -2.65 -19.48
N ASN A 286 6.46 -3.97 -19.33
CA ASN A 286 6.21 -4.87 -20.47
C ASN A 286 4.87 -4.57 -21.16
N HIS A 287 3.82 -4.20 -20.42
CA HIS A 287 2.55 -3.75 -20.98
C HIS A 287 2.72 -2.52 -21.88
N MET A 288 3.62 -1.63 -21.51
CA MET A 288 3.94 -0.41 -22.27
C MET A 288 5.00 -0.64 -23.37
N GLY A 289 5.45 -1.89 -23.58
CA GLY A 289 6.53 -2.21 -24.55
C GLY A 289 7.91 -1.79 -24.07
N LEU A 290 8.12 -1.59 -22.79
CA LEU A 290 9.38 -1.16 -22.20
C LEU A 290 10.03 -2.25 -21.34
N THR A 291 11.36 -2.11 -21.15
CA THR A 291 12.13 -2.79 -20.11
C THR A 291 12.70 -1.75 -19.15
N TYR A 292 13.14 -2.21 -17.97
CA TYR A 292 13.76 -1.28 -17.02
C TYR A 292 15.07 -0.71 -17.54
N ASP A 293 15.87 -1.51 -18.26
CA ASP A 293 17.10 -1.03 -18.90
C ASP A 293 16.81 0.10 -19.89
N LEU A 294 15.77 -0.03 -20.74
CA LEU A 294 15.37 1.04 -21.67
C LEU A 294 14.92 2.30 -20.92
N LEU A 295 14.17 2.13 -19.82
CA LEU A 295 13.66 3.25 -19.02
C LEU A 295 14.77 4.13 -18.42
N ILE A 296 15.95 3.57 -18.14
CA ILE A 296 17.07 4.27 -17.48
C ILE A 296 18.22 4.62 -18.42
N MET A 297 18.13 4.25 -19.71
CA MET A 297 19.15 4.62 -20.71
C MET A 297 18.91 6.04 -21.22
N LYS A 298 19.99 6.81 -21.39
CA LYS A 298 19.92 8.21 -21.84
C LYS A 298 19.56 8.35 -23.33
N ASP A 299 19.98 7.40 -24.17
CA ASP A 299 19.83 7.49 -25.63
C ASP A 299 18.45 7.02 -26.13
N THR A 300 17.55 6.63 -25.22
CA THR A 300 16.22 6.09 -25.53
C THR A 300 15.07 7.07 -25.24
N GLU A 301 15.36 8.31 -24.85
CA GLU A 301 14.40 9.30 -24.38
C GLU A 301 13.18 9.45 -25.30
N SER A 302 13.38 9.66 -26.59
CA SER A 302 12.29 9.81 -27.57
C SER A 302 11.36 8.60 -27.65
N SER A 303 11.91 7.39 -27.50
CA SER A 303 11.11 6.15 -27.54
C SER A 303 10.39 5.92 -26.24
N VAL A 304 11.04 6.16 -25.11
CA VAL A 304 10.47 5.98 -23.76
C VAL A 304 9.29 6.93 -23.56
N ASN A 305 9.42 8.22 -23.92
CA ASN A 305 8.34 9.21 -23.84
C ASN A 305 7.12 8.85 -24.69
N LYS A 306 7.31 8.21 -25.84
CA LYS A 306 6.20 7.75 -26.69
C LYS A 306 5.48 6.54 -26.11
N LEU A 307 6.19 5.64 -25.47
CA LEU A 307 5.68 4.36 -25.00
C LEU A 307 5.13 4.44 -23.58
N TYR A 308 5.76 5.19 -22.68
CA TYR A 308 5.29 5.32 -21.29
C TYR A 308 4.05 6.20 -21.21
N LYS A 309 2.94 5.63 -20.79
CA LYS A 309 1.68 6.36 -20.60
C LYS A 309 0.92 5.84 -19.40
N GLU A 310 0.45 6.76 -18.57
CA GLU A 310 -0.39 6.46 -17.40
C GLU A 310 -1.47 7.52 -17.21
N LYS A 311 -2.59 7.14 -16.61
CA LYS A 311 -3.69 8.06 -16.23
C LYS A 311 -3.87 8.18 -14.72
N THR A 312 -2.98 7.57 -13.95
CA THR A 312 -2.90 7.64 -12.49
C THR A 312 -1.43 7.42 -12.09
N ASN A 313 -1.08 7.45 -10.81
CA ASN A 313 0.30 7.45 -10.32
C ASN A 313 1.03 6.08 -10.44
N VAL A 314 0.96 5.43 -11.61
CA VAL A 314 1.55 4.10 -11.87
C VAL A 314 3.06 4.11 -11.65
N PHE A 315 3.73 5.19 -12.09
CA PHE A 315 5.17 5.33 -11.92
C PHE A 315 5.58 5.33 -10.45
N ALA A 316 4.86 6.08 -9.63
CA ALA A 316 5.10 6.12 -8.19
C ALA A 316 4.83 4.77 -7.51
N TYR A 317 3.72 4.13 -7.85
CA TYR A 317 3.25 2.90 -7.21
C TYR A 317 4.06 1.65 -7.55
N TYR A 318 4.56 1.55 -8.79
CA TYR A 318 5.22 0.32 -9.24
C TYR A 318 6.71 0.50 -9.47
N ILE A 319 7.15 1.63 -10.02
CA ILE A 319 8.56 1.84 -10.36
C ILE A 319 9.33 2.46 -9.20
N LEU A 320 8.97 3.67 -8.77
CA LEU A 320 9.70 4.35 -7.70
C LEU A 320 9.60 3.60 -6.36
N LYS A 321 8.40 3.10 -6.00
CA LYS A 321 8.23 2.28 -4.80
C LYS A 321 9.14 1.05 -4.83
N CYS A 322 9.21 0.32 -5.95
CA CYS A 322 10.08 -0.84 -6.06
C CYS A 322 11.56 -0.47 -5.81
N ILE A 323 12.03 0.66 -6.36
CA ILE A 323 13.39 1.17 -6.16
C ILE A 323 13.63 1.49 -4.68
N VAL A 324 12.68 2.17 -4.03
CA VAL A 324 12.80 2.60 -2.63
C VAL A 324 12.83 1.41 -1.68
N ILE A 325 11.90 0.46 -1.82
CA ILE A 325 11.82 -0.68 -0.90
C ILE A 325 12.81 -1.79 -1.20
N TYR A 326 13.53 -1.73 -2.34
CA TYR A 326 14.55 -2.72 -2.66
C TYR A 326 15.57 -2.87 -1.53
N ASP A 327 16.03 -1.75 -0.95
CA ASP A 327 16.83 -1.71 0.27
C ASP A 327 16.00 -1.12 1.42
N HIS A 328 14.97 -1.86 1.86
CA HIS A 328 14.05 -1.40 2.91
C HIS A 328 14.77 -1.03 4.21
N ILE A 329 15.83 -1.74 4.59
CA ILE A 329 16.65 -1.41 5.77
C ILE A 329 17.38 -0.08 5.57
N GLY A 330 17.94 0.13 4.38
CA GLY A 330 18.55 1.41 4.00
C GLY A 330 17.53 2.55 4.02
N PHE A 331 16.30 2.31 3.52
CA PHE A 331 15.21 3.28 3.56
C PHE A 331 14.79 3.60 5.01
N LEU A 332 14.57 2.60 5.86
CA LEU A 332 14.24 2.80 7.28
C LEU A 332 15.35 3.56 8.03
N SER A 333 16.62 3.26 7.71
CA SER A 333 17.77 3.99 8.27
C SER A 333 17.78 5.45 7.81
N TRP A 334 17.47 5.69 6.52
CA TRP A 334 17.34 7.04 5.95
C TRP A 334 16.19 7.81 6.63
N CYS A 335 15.02 7.19 6.77
CA CYS A 335 13.87 7.79 7.44
C CYS A 335 14.21 8.24 8.86
N LYS A 336 14.86 7.38 9.65
CA LYS A 336 15.24 7.69 11.03
C LYS A 336 16.27 8.82 11.12
N LYS A 337 17.16 8.92 10.15
CA LYS A 337 18.21 9.94 10.14
C LYS A 337 17.68 11.33 9.75
N ASN A 338 16.73 11.37 8.82
CA ASN A 338 16.32 12.61 8.16
C ASN A 338 14.98 13.16 8.66
N ASN A 339 14.23 12.40 9.46
CA ASN A 339 12.95 12.82 10.00
C ASN A 339 12.95 12.77 11.53
N PRO A 340 12.45 13.80 12.23
CA PRO A 340 12.33 13.79 13.69
C PRO A 340 11.36 12.71 14.17
N HIS A 341 10.34 12.43 13.36
CA HIS A 341 9.38 11.36 13.55
C HIS A 341 9.51 10.36 12.40
N TRP A 342 9.88 9.14 12.72
CA TRP A 342 10.29 8.10 11.77
C TRP A 342 9.37 7.95 10.53
N MET A 343 8.04 7.92 10.75
CA MET A 343 7.06 7.72 9.68
C MET A 343 6.53 9.03 9.06
N LYS A 344 6.81 10.18 9.69
CA LYS A 344 6.37 11.48 9.18
C LYS A 344 7.49 12.15 8.41
N PHE A 345 7.22 12.54 7.17
CA PHE A 345 8.19 13.27 6.37
C PHE A 345 8.41 14.68 6.95
N LEU A 346 9.67 15.10 7.09
CA LEU A 346 10.02 16.45 7.43
C LEU A 346 9.92 17.33 6.17
N GLU A 347 8.91 18.17 6.12
CA GLU A 347 8.56 18.98 4.96
C GLU A 347 9.55 20.17 4.78
N THR A 348 10.80 19.85 4.42
CA THR A 348 11.83 20.84 4.04
C THR A 348 12.42 20.50 2.69
N LYS A 349 12.95 21.52 2.00
CA LYS A 349 13.59 21.37 0.68
C LYS A 349 14.81 20.43 0.77
N GLU A 350 15.60 20.57 1.82
CA GLU A 350 16.81 19.77 2.07
C GLU A 350 16.45 18.30 2.27
N ASN A 351 15.36 18.01 2.98
CA ASN A 351 14.90 16.63 3.19
C ASN A 351 14.38 16.03 1.89
N LEU A 352 13.65 16.79 1.10
CA LEU A 352 13.16 16.36 -0.21
C LEU A 352 14.33 16.10 -1.17
N GLU A 353 15.36 16.93 -1.18
CA GLU A 353 16.60 16.71 -1.93
C GLU A 353 17.33 15.47 -1.45
N SER A 354 17.41 15.25 -0.15
CA SER A 354 17.99 14.04 0.44
C SER A 354 17.24 12.78 0.01
N PHE A 355 15.89 12.83 -0.07
CA PHE A 355 15.07 11.71 -0.55
C PHE A 355 15.28 11.45 -2.05
N PHE A 356 15.34 12.49 -2.86
CA PHE A 356 15.70 12.37 -4.27
C PHE A 356 17.08 11.72 -4.44
N ASN A 357 18.08 12.16 -3.67
CA ASN A 357 19.44 11.60 -3.71
C ASN A 357 19.45 10.12 -3.27
N TYR A 358 18.57 9.71 -2.34
CA TYR A 358 18.39 8.31 -2.01
C TYR A 358 17.89 7.51 -3.23
N ILE A 359 16.86 7.97 -3.92
CA ILE A 359 16.34 7.34 -5.16
C ILE A 359 17.43 7.29 -6.24
N LYS A 360 18.15 8.40 -6.46
CA LYS A 360 19.26 8.51 -7.42
C LYS A 360 20.40 7.54 -7.12
N LYS A 361 20.67 7.23 -5.86
CA LYS A 361 21.63 6.21 -5.46
C LYS A 361 21.16 4.80 -5.76
N MET A 362 19.83 4.56 -5.69
CA MET A 362 19.25 3.22 -5.75
C MET A 362 18.93 2.76 -7.18
N TYR A 363 18.47 3.65 -8.07
CA TYR A 363 17.84 3.29 -9.35
C TYR A 363 18.75 2.51 -10.32
N LYS A 364 20.07 2.66 -10.23
CA LYS A 364 21.08 1.93 -11.05
C LYS A 364 21.95 0.98 -10.23
N ARG A 365 21.54 0.63 -9.00
CA ARG A 365 22.30 -0.36 -8.22
C ARG A 365 22.39 -1.68 -8.97
N ARG A 366 23.60 -2.23 -9.06
CA ARG A 366 23.90 -3.46 -9.81
C ARG A 366 23.04 -4.65 -9.38
N ASP A 367 22.82 -4.79 -8.08
CA ASP A 367 22.00 -5.88 -7.51
C ASP A 367 20.50 -5.73 -7.83
N LEU A 368 19.95 -4.50 -7.82
CA LEU A 368 18.60 -4.21 -8.30
C LEU A 368 18.48 -4.54 -9.80
N LEU A 369 19.41 -4.10 -10.64
CA LEU A 369 19.39 -4.37 -12.07
C LEU A 369 19.44 -5.88 -12.35
N ASN A 370 20.28 -6.62 -11.64
CA ASN A 370 20.36 -8.07 -11.77
C ASN A 370 19.05 -8.76 -11.36
N LEU A 371 18.40 -8.30 -10.27
CA LEU A 371 17.11 -8.82 -9.86
C LEU A 371 16.04 -8.56 -10.92
N VAL A 372 15.92 -7.31 -11.40
CA VAL A 372 14.92 -6.95 -12.42
C VAL A 372 15.08 -7.79 -13.67
N ARG A 373 16.32 -7.93 -14.20
CA ARG A 373 16.62 -8.79 -15.38
C ARG A 373 16.25 -10.26 -15.14
N SER A 374 16.51 -10.78 -13.93
CA SER A 374 16.12 -12.15 -13.57
C SER A 374 14.59 -12.31 -13.55
N VAL A 375 13.90 -11.30 -13.04
CA VAL A 375 12.43 -11.26 -13.01
C VAL A 375 11.85 -11.09 -14.41
N GLU A 376 12.48 -10.33 -15.31
CA GLU A 376 12.07 -10.25 -16.74
C GLU A 376 12.12 -11.62 -17.43
N ILE A 377 13.19 -12.40 -17.17
CA ILE A 377 13.29 -13.77 -17.69
C ILE A 377 12.20 -14.67 -17.11
N PHE A 378 11.93 -14.54 -15.81
CA PHE A 378 10.85 -15.28 -15.14
C PHE A 378 9.48 -14.90 -15.72
N TYR A 379 9.18 -13.60 -15.87
CA TYR A 379 7.92 -13.08 -16.41
C TYR A 379 7.63 -13.62 -17.82
N LYS A 380 8.64 -13.68 -18.69
CA LYS A 380 8.51 -14.24 -20.05
C LYS A 380 8.14 -15.71 -20.04
N LYS A 381 8.65 -16.49 -19.07
CA LYS A 381 8.39 -17.94 -18.91
C LYS A 381 7.10 -18.25 -18.16
N GLU A 382 6.57 -17.30 -17.38
CA GLU A 382 5.37 -17.49 -16.56
C GLU A 382 4.14 -17.71 -17.45
N LYS A 383 3.35 -18.76 -17.12
CA LYS A 383 2.15 -19.14 -17.87
C LYS A 383 0.85 -18.83 -17.12
N SER A 384 0.90 -18.51 -15.84
CA SER A 384 -0.29 -18.20 -15.05
C SER A 384 -0.94 -16.92 -15.52
N THR A 385 -2.14 -17.04 -16.06
CA THR A 385 -2.97 -15.91 -16.47
C THR A 385 -3.25 -14.99 -15.28
N GLU A 386 -3.57 -15.55 -14.11
CA GLU A 386 -3.86 -14.79 -12.91
C GLU A 386 -2.68 -13.94 -12.46
N LEU A 387 -1.46 -14.52 -12.38
CA LEU A 387 -0.26 -13.77 -12.03
C LEU A 387 0.09 -12.69 -13.04
N LYS A 388 -0.13 -12.94 -14.33
CA LYS A 388 0.10 -11.95 -15.38
C LYS A 388 -0.94 -10.83 -15.39
N GLN A 389 -2.17 -11.09 -14.96
CA GLN A 389 -3.25 -10.10 -14.99
C GLN A 389 -3.32 -9.24 -13.74
N THR A 390 -2.98 -9.75 -12.56
CA THR A 390 -3.12 -8.97 -11.33
C THR A 390 -2.19 -7.77 -11.28
N LEU A 391 -2.71 -6.62 -10.85
CA LEU A 391 -1.95 -5.41 -10.53
C LEU A 391 -1.96 -5.11 -9.03
N ARG A 392 -2.12 -6.12 -8.18
CA ARG A 392 -1.91 -5.96 -6.74
C ARG A 392 -0.54 -5.36 -6.46
N MET A 393 -0.46 -4.46 -5.48
CA MET A 393 0.77 -3.74 -5.13
C MET A 393 1.55 -4.40 -3.99
N THR A 394 0.93 -5.32 -3.25
CA THR A 394 1.57 -6.15 -2.23
C THR A 394 1.27 -7.63 -2.46
N LEU A 395 2.23 -8.48 -2.09
CA LEU A 395 2.04 -9.92 -2.05
C LEU A 395 1.37 -10.34 -0.74
N THR A 396 1.77 -9.73 0.37
CA THR A 396 1.32 -10.09 1.70
C THR A 396 -0.09 -9.55 1.95
N GLU A 397 -1.06 -10.46 2.01
CA GLU A 397 -2.45 -10.17 2.32
C GLU A 397 -2.98 -11.25 3.24
N ILE A 398 -3.50 -10.85 4.39
CA ILE A 398 -4.14 -11.73 5.37
C ILE A 398 -5.65 -11.52 5.29
N LEU A 399 -6.38 -12.62 5.13
CA LEU A 399 -7.85 -12.68 5.04
C LEU A 399 -8.48 -13.03 6.39
#